data_22e375743bbecd68bc2753f2ec76658f
#
_entry.id   22e375743bbecd68bc2753f2ec76658f
#
_cell.length_a   1.000
_cell.length_b   1.000
_cell.length_c   1.000
_cell.angle_alpha   90.00
_cell.angle_beta   90.00
_cell.angle_gamma   90.00
#
_symmetry.space_group_name_H-M   'P 1'
#
loop_
_entity.id
_entity.type
_entity.pdbx_description
1 polymer ?
#
loop_
_entity_poly.entity_id
_entity_poly.type
_entity_poly.pdbx_seq_one_letter_code
_entity_poly.pdbx_strand_id
1 'polypeptide(L)'
;MVSKTKKQSVSLFGINDCHPPKKNSKRGYTFNKRTHRKTIKNRMKPYNYKHIILFPHNLGQTKTGTEKAPVELKKFINHKRHKIIHVKNTGKFFKNINDLYKTNAKLSGKLINIGGDHSMAIATIADTLNKHPNAKVVYFDAHADINTYNSSNSKHYHGMPLSFVTGIDKDKHFSFIKNKLPFKNLLYIGSRCWDTFEIDEVYKKNIKFLTPDDINNDFEGSLTKIMDFVGSSPIHVSFDVDSIDPEYIPSTGTPVKNGVKLSNAIKILDNLNNTNIVNMDITELNTDLGSEKNGEKSIKNTELLFHKFLS
;
A
#
# COMPACT_ATOMS: atom_id res chain seq x y z
N MET A 1 -27.57 -8.05 50.46
CA MET A 1 -27.08 -8.78 49.27
C MET A 1 -27.09 -7.84 48.08
N VAL A 2 -25.92 -7.28 47.72
CA VAL A 2 -25.83 -6.34 46.61
C VAL A 2 -25.16 -7.08 45.46
N SER A 3 -25.93 -7.29 44.39
CA SER A 3 -25.50 -7.92 43.14
C SER A 3 -24.54 -6.98 42.42
N LYS A 4 -23.27 -7.41 42.27
CA LYS A 4 -22.29 -6.77 41.39
C LYS A 4 -22.55 -7.20 39.95
N THR A 5 -23.22 -6.37 39.18
CA THR A 5 -23.26 -6.48 37.72
C THR A 5 -21.89 -6.17 37.14
N LYS A 6 -21.21 -7.17 36.61
CA LYS A 6 -20.01 -7.01 35.77
C LYS A 6 -20.44 -6.29 34.47
N LYS A 7 -19.96 -5.06 34.30
CA LYS A 7 -19.97 -4.41 32.99
C LYS A 7 -19.02 -5.17 32.06
N GLN A 8 -19.56 -5.94 31.13
CA GLN A 8 -18.82 -6.39 29.95
C GLN A 8 -18.54 -5.17 29.07
N SER A 9 -17.28 -4.80 28.98
CA SER A 9 -16.81 -3.87 27.95
C SER A 9 -16.91 -4.57 26.61
N VAL A 10 -17.92 -4.21 25.82
CA VAL A 10 -18.03 -4.62 24.43
C VAL A 10 -16.89 -3.91 23.69
N SER A 11 -15.89 -4.68 23.27
CA SER A 11 -14.87 -4.23 22.33
C SER A 11 -15.54 -3.92 20.98
N LEU A 12 -15.63 -2.65 20.63
CA LEU A 12 -16.29 -2.14 19.41
C LEU A 12 -15.45 -2.33 18.14
N PHE A 13 -14.35 -3.08 18.20
CA PHE A 13 -13.50 -3.35 17.06
C PHE A 13 -13.21 -4.84 16.99
N GLY A 14 -13.88 -5.51 16.05
CA GLY A 14 -13.57 -6.89 15.69
C GLY A 14 -12.18 -7.00 15.07
N ILE A 15 -11.14 -6.82 15.88
CA ILE A 15 -9.78 -7.24 15.57
C ILE A 15 -9.68 -8.64 16.19
N ASN A 16 -10.23 -9.62 15.49
CA ASN A 16 -9.97 -11.02 15.79
C ASN A 16 -8.82 -11.46 14.87
N ASP A 17 -7.76 -11.94 15.51
CA ASP A 17 -6.68 -12.73 14.93
C ASP A 17 -5.62 -12.02 14.07
N CYS A 18 -5.13 -10.88 14.56
CA CYS A 18 -3.92 -10.25 14.04
C CYS A 18 -2.69 -11.03 14.55
N HIS A 19 -2.03 -11.79 13.71
CA HIS A 19 -0.81 -12.51 14.07
C HIS A 19 0.41 -11.87 13.39
N PRO A 20 1.45 -11.45 14.18
CA PRO A 20 2.70 -11.02 13.58
C PRO A 20 3.37 -12.20 12.86
N PRO A 21 4.04 -11.97 11.72
CA PRO A 21 4.81 -13.01 11.05
C PRO A 21 5.85 -13.59 12.00
N LYS A 22 5.79 -14.92 12.25
CA LYS A 22 6.76 -15.60 13.12
C LYS A 22 8.11 -15.58 12.44
N LYS A 23 9.15 -15.05 13.10
CA LYS A 23 10.54 -15.20 12.65
C LYS A 23 10.90 -16.68 12.70
N ASN A 24 10.83 -17.37 11.57
CA ASN A 24 11.39 -18.72 11.45
C ASN A 24 12.91 -18.61 11.43
N SER A 25 13.57 -18.91 12.54
CA SER A 25 15.02 -18.89 12.74
C SER A 25 15.82 -19.84 11.82
N LYS A 26 15.17 -20.59 10.93
CA LYS A 26 15.81 -21.60 10.06
C LYS A 26 15.55 -21.47 8.55
N ARG A 27 14.75 -20.49 8.09
CA ARG A 27 14.62 -20.18 6.67
C ARG A 27 14.94 -18.70 6.47
N GLY A 28 16.23 -18.36 6.60
CA GLY A 28 16.72 -17.07 6.15
C GLY A 28 16.48 -16.95 4.66
N TYR A 29 15.72 -15.92 4.24
CA TYR A 29 15.65 -15.53 2.85
C TYR A 29 17.07 -15.17 2.40
N THR A 30 17.68 -15.98 1.56
CA THR A 30 18.98 -15.69 0.97
C THR A 30 18.79 -14.60 -0.09
N PHE A 31 19.01 -13.36 0.32
CA PHE A 31 19.35 -12.33 -0.65
C PHE A 31 20.76 -12.69 -1.16
N ASN A 32 20.87 -13.05 -2.44
CA ASN A 32 22.17 -13.33 -3.06
C ASN A 32 23.07 -12.09 -2.87
N LYS A 33 24.16 -12.25 -2.11
CA LYS A 33 25.20 -11.23 -1.98
C LYS A 33 25.90 -11.07 -3.34
N ARG A 34 25.37 -10.20 -4.19
CA ARG A 34 26.14 -9.65 -5.30
C ARG A 34 26.78 -8.35 -4.83
N THR A 35 28.05 -8.41 -4.53
CA THR A 35 28.92 -7.24 -4.34
C THR A 35 28.96 -6.44 -5.64
N HIS A 36 28.13 -5.43 -5.76
CA HIS A 36 28.25 -4.41 -6.79
C HIS A 36 28.35 -3.04 -6.14
N ARG A 37 29.56 -2.71 -5.65
CA ARG A 37 30.00 -1.31 -5.55
C ARG A 37 30.21 -0.77 -6.97
N LYS A 38 29.15 -0.33 -7.62
CA LYS A 38 29.24 0.66 -8.69
C LYS A 38 28.58 1.93 -8.18
N THR A 39 29.42 2.92 -7.91
CA THR A 39 29.01 4.30 -7.69
C THR A 39 28.21 4.75 -8.91
N ILE A 40 26.87 4.71 -8.80
CA ILE A 40 25.99 5.25 -9.83
C ILE A 40 25.99 6.76 -9.64
N LYS A 41 26.92 7.45 -10.31
CA LYS A 41 26.77 8.87 -10.60
C LYS A 41 25.71 9.02 -11.71
N ASN A 42 24.46 8.77 -11.39
CA ASN A 42 23.35 9.15 -12.26
C ASN A 42 22.95 10.57 -11.94
N ARG A 43 23.18 11.48 -12.88
CA ARG A 43 22.50 12.79 -12.90
C ARG A 43 21.01 12.52 -12.90
N MET A 44 20.36 12.79 -11.77
CA MET A 44 18.90 12.71 -11.63
C MET A 44 18.27 13.63 -12.68
N LYS A 45 17.53 13.06 -13.63
CA LYS A 45 16.48 13.82 -14.31
C LYS A 45 15.34 13.97 -13.29
N PRO A 46 14.84 15.18 -13.01
CA PRO A 46 13.69 15.34 -12.13
C PRO A 46 12.54 14.51 -12.71
N TYR A 47 11.99 13.62 -11.91
CA TYR A 47 10.85 12.80 -12.30
C TYR A 47 9.63 13.70 -12.51
N ASN A 48 9.29 13.94 -13.76
CA ASN A 48 8.15 14.76 -14.12
C ASN A 48 6.90 13.88 -14.13
N TYR A 49 6.26 13.71 -12.96
CA TYR A 49 4.96 13.04 -12.90
C TYR A 49 3.95 13.88 -13.68
N LYS A 50 3.48 13.35 -14.80
CA LYS A 50 2.57 14.07 -15.70
C LYS A 50 1.13 14.02 -15.25
N HIS A 51 0.73 12.92 -14.57
CA HIS A 51 -0.66 12.67 -14.25
C HIS A 51 -0.82 12.24 -12.78
N ILE A 52 -1.72 12.93 -12.08
CA ILE A 52 -2.16 12.59 -10.74
C ILE A 52 -3.64 12.25 -10.83
N ILE A 53 -4.00 11.05 -10.44
CA ILE A 53 -5.36 10.53 -10.49
C ILE A 53 -5.95 10.59 -9.08
N LEU A 54 -7.07 11.28 -8.92
CA LEU A 54 -7.83 11.35 -7.67
C LEU A 54 -8.98 10.35 -7.74
N PHE A 55 -8.99 9.41 -6.79
CA PHE A 55 -9.96 8.32 -6.71
C PHE A 55 -10.69 8.34 -5.36
N PRO A 56 -11.71 9.21 -5.17
CA PRO A 56 -12.47 9.35 -3.92
C PRO A 56 -13.42 8.16 -3.76
N HIS A 57 -12.94 7.04 -3.24
CA HIS A 57 -13.66 5.78 -3.16
C HIS A 57 -13.43 5.07 -1.81
N ASN A 58 -14.51 4.51 -1.24
CA ASN A 58 -14.49 3.81 0.04
C ASN A 58 -15.36 2.54 0.05
N LEU A 59 -15.80 2.07 -1.12
CA LEU A 59 -16.76 0.97 -1.22
C LEU A 59 -16.12 -0.42 -1.08
N GLY A 60 -14.80 -0.50 -0.94
CA GLY A 60 -14.08 -1.74 -0.63
C GLY A 60 -14.17 -2.13 0.83
N GLN A 61 -14.73 -1.27 1.69
CA GLN A 61 -14.92 -1.49 3.12
C GLN A 61 -16.21 -0.84 3.62
N THR A 62 -16.54 -1.01 4.91
CA THR A 62 -17.74 -0.40 5.52
C THR A 62 -17.46 0.94 6.18
N LYS A 63 -16.20 1.26 6.52
CA LYS A 63 -15.82 2.53 7.12
C LYS A 63 -15.82 3.62 6.05
N THR A 64 -16.51 4.73 6.33
CA THR A 64 -16.49 5.93 5.49
C THR A 64 -15.37 6.87 5.91
N GLY A 65 -15.00 7.82 5.05
CA GLY A 65 -14.03 8.87 5.32
C GLY A 65 -12.78 8.81 4.45
N THR A 66 -12.32 7.62 4.02
CA THR A 66 -11.15 7.49 3.14
C THR A 66 -11.36 8.18 1.79
N GLU A 67 -12.59 8.30 1.31
CA GLU A 67 -12.93 9.01 0.06
C GLU A 67 -12.61 10.51 0.11
N LYS A 68 -12.35 11.06 1.30
CA LYS A 68 -11.98 12.48 1.48
C LYS A 68 -10.49 12.72 1.23
N ALA A 69 -9.64 11.71 1.45
CA ALA A 69 -8.19 11.83 1.32
C ALA A 69 -7.71 12.43 -0.02
N PRO A 70 -8.27 12.07 -1.20
CA PRO A 70 -7.88 12.68 -2.45
C PRO A 70 -8.09 14.19 -2.49
N VAL A 71 -9.14 14.72 -1.84
CA VAL A 71 -9.43 16.16 -1.77
C VAL A 71 -8.46 16.84 -0.80
N GLU A 72 -8.17 16.22 0.33
CA GLU A 72 -7.23 16.75 1.32
C GLU A 72 -5.81 16.82 0.75
N LEU A 73 -5.32 15.76 0.15
CA LEU A 73 -3.96 15.69 -0.41
C LEU A 73 -3.81 16.53 -1.69
N LYS A 74 -4.90 16.76 -2.44
CA LYS A 74 -4.89 17.65 -3.62
C LYS A 74 -4.39 19.06 -3.30
N LYS A 75 -4.58 19.55 -2.07
CA LYS A 75 -4.14 20.89 -1.64
C LYS A 75 -2.64 21.09 -1.78
N PHE A 76 -1.85 19.99 -1.71
CA PHE A 76 -0.40 20.00 -1.80
C PHE A 76 0.15 19.82 -3.22
N ILE A 77 -0.72 19.65 -4.23
CA ILE A 77 -0.31 19.44 -5.61
C ILE A 77 -0.06 20.76 -6.33
N ASN A 78 1.10 20.89 -6.93
CA ASN A 78 1.36 22.02 -7.83
C ASN A 78 0.68 21.81 -9.19
N HIS A 79 -0.48 22.43 -9.38
CA HIS A 79 -1.30 22.33 -10.59
C HIS A 79 -0.61 22.83 -11.87
N LYS A 80 0.44 23.63 -11.76
CA LYS A 80 1.22 24.08 -12.94
C LYS A 80 2.17 23.01 -13.47
N ARG A 81 2.51 22.02 -12.63
CA ARG A 81 3.45 20.94 -12.97
C ARG A 81 2.75 19.62 -13.28
N HIS A 82 1.55 19.39 -12.76
CA HIS A 82 0.87 18.11 -12.81
C HIS A 82 -0.55 18.24 -13.34
N LYS A 83 -0.90 17.33 -14.27
CA LYS A 83 -2.29 17.21 -14.74
C LYS A 83 -3.09 16.37 -13.76
N ILE A 84 -4.12 16.95 -13.17
CA ILE A 84 -5.01 16.26 -12.23
C ILE A 84 -6.20 15.69 -12.99
N ILE A 85 -6.52 14.43 -12.74
CA ILE A 85 -7.63 13.70 -13.32
C ILE A 85 -8.49 13.17 -12.17
N HIS A 86 -9.79 13.43 -12.25
CA HIS A 86 -10.76 12.97 -11.25
C HIS A 86 -11.50 11.74 -11.78
N VAL A 87 -11.46 10.64 -11.06
CA VAL A 87 -12.34 9.49 -11.30
C VAL A 87 -13.58 9.65 -10.45
N LYS A 88 -14.74 9.66 -11.12
CA LYS A 88 -16.03 9.88 -10.43
C LYS A 88 -16.38 8.67 -9.57
N ASN A 89 -16.75 8.91 -8.31
CA ASN A 89 -17.41 7.90 -7.49
C ASN A 89 -18.88 7.75 -7.94
N THR A 90 -19.23 6.58 -8.43
CA THR A 90 -20.58 6.28 -8.96
C THR A 90 -21.47 5.57 -7.95
N GLY A 91 -20.97 5.30 -6.74
CA GLY A 91 -21.67 4.47 -5.74
C GLY A 91 -21.68 2.97 -6.07
N LYS A 92 -20.96 2.52 -7.12
CA LYS A 92 -20.90 1.12 -7.56
C LYS A 92 -19.45 0.64 -7.56
N PHE A 93 -19.08 -0.26 -6.64
CA PHE A 93 -17.74 -0.74 -6.44
C PHE A 93 -17.03 -1.17 -7.74
N PHE A 94 -17.52 -2.21 -8.39
CA PHE A 94 -16.89 -2.76 -9.59
C PHE A 94 -16.78 -1.76 -10.74
N LYS A 95 -17.79 -0.88 -10.87
CA LYS A 95 -17.74 0.17 -11.88
C LYS A 95 -16.62 1.16 -11.58
N ASN A 96 -16.47 1.58 -10.34
CA ASN A 96 -15.46 2.53 -9.93
C ASN A 96 -14.04 1.96 -10.15
N ILE A 97 -13.79 0.69 -9.75
CA ILE A 97 -12.52 0.01 -9.98
C ILE A 97 -12.20 -0.09 -11.48
N ASN A 98 -13.21 -0.44 -12.30
CA ASN A 98 -13.02 -0.52 -13.76
C ASN A 98 -12.78 0.87 -14.39
N ASP A 99 -13.44 1.92 -13.91
CA ASP A 99 -13.23 3.30 -14.40
C ASP A 99 -11.83 3.80 -14.00
N LEU A 100 -11.33 3.46 -12.81
CA LEU A 100 -9.95 3.73 -12.42
C LEU A 100 -8.94 3.02 -13.33
N TYR A 101 -9.14 1.70 -13.57
CA TYR A 101 -8.31 0.95 -14.50
C TYR A 101 -8.29 1.61 -15.89
N LYS A 102 -9.46 1.91 -16.47
CA LYS A 102 -9.57 2.56 -17.79
C LYS A 102 -8.90 3.93 -17.84
N THR A 103 -8.93 4.66 -16.72
CA THR A 103 -8.26 5.96 -16.62
C THR A 103 -6.76 5.78 -16.66
N ASN A 104 -6.19 4.90 -15.83
CA ASN A 104 -4.78 4.59 -15.83
C ASN A 104 -4.32 4.05 -17.20
N ALA A 105 -5.07 3.12 -17.79
CA ALA A 105 -4.73 2.48 -19.06
C ALA A 105 -4.59 3.44 -20.26
N LYS A 106 -5.29 4.57 -20.24
CA LYS A 106 -5.21 5.61 -21.28
C LYS A 106 -4.01 6.55 -21.12
N LEU A 107 -3.32 6.48 -20.01
CA LEU A 107 -2.22 7.40 -19.67
C LEU A 107 -0.88 6.73 -19.88
N SER A 108 0.09 7.51 -20.28
CA SER A 108 1.49 7.08 -20.43
C SER A 108 2.41 7.84 -19.47
N GLY A 109 3.58 7.28 -19.19
CA GLY A 109 4.56 7.83 -18.26
C GLY A 109 4.30 7.41 -16.82
N LYS A 110 4.83 8.17 -15.87
CA LYS A 110 4.65 7.89 -14.44
C LYS A 110 3.29 8.40 -13.97
N LEU A 111 2.61 7.57 -13.18
CA LEU A 111 1.30 7.89 -12.61
C LEU A 111 1.40 7.94 -11.09
N ILE A 112 0.59 8.81 -10.48
CA ILE A 112 0.33 8.83 -9.04
C ILE A 112 -1.18 8.73 -8.85
N ASN A 113 -1.64 7.76 -8.10
CA ASN A 113 -3.03 7.61 -7.73
C ASN A 113 -3.18 7.98 -6.25
N ILE A 114 -4.07 8.90 -5.96
CA ILE A 114 -4.45 9.25 -4.60
C ILE A 114 -5.83 8.64 -4.37
N GLY A 115 -5.87 7.63 -3.54
CA GLY A 115 -7.06 6.84 -3.32
C GLY A 115 -7.79 7.15 -2.03
N GLY A 116 -8.91 6.49 -1.91
CA GLY A 116 -9.60 6.20 -0.69
C GLY A 116 -9.10 4.89 -0.10
N ASP A 117 -9.91 3.82 -0.17
CA ASP A 117 -9.52 2.51 0.36
C ASP A 117 -8.57 1.74 -0.57
N HIS A 118 -7.86 0.75 0.00
CA HIS A 118 -6.79 0.04 -0.71
C HIS A 118 -7.27 -0.90 -1.82
N SER A 119 -8.59 -1.13 -1.97
CA SER A 119 -9.14 -1.90 -3.09
C SER A 119 -8.78 -1.32 -4.46
N MET A 120 -8.40 -0.05 -4.52
CA MET A 120 -7.93 0.58 -5.76
C MET A 120 -6.71 -0.10 -6.37
N ALA A 121 -5.88 -0.75 -5.55
CA ALA A 121 -4.68 -1.47 -6.00
C ALA A 121 -5.02 -2.62 -6.98
N ILE A 122 -6.26 -3.14 -6.97
CA ILE A 122 -6.73 -4.08 -8.00
C ILE A 122 -6.57 -3.47 -9.41
N ALA A 123 -6.95 -2.21 -9.58
CA ALA A 123 -6.93 -1.53 -10.87
C ALA A 123 -5.53 -1.02 -11.25
N THR A 124 -4.83 -0.41 -10.31
CA THR A 124 -3.56 0.28 -10.57
C THR A 124 -2.41 -0.70 -10.76
N ILE A 125 -2.36 -1.78 -9.96
CA ILE A 125 -1.38 -2.87 -10.17
C ILE A 125 -1.68 -3.62 -11.47
N ALA A 126 -2.97 -3.89 -11.79
CA ALA A 126 -3.33 -4.53 -13.05
C ALA A 126 -2.90 -3.70 -14.27
N ASP A 127 -3.10 -2.37 -14.24
CA ASP A 127 -2.60 -1.48 -15.29
C ASP A 127 -1.09 -1.55 -15.44
N THR A 128 -0.39 -1.48 -14.30
CA THR A 128 1.08 -1.60 -14.29
C THR A 128 1.56 -2.90 -14.92
N LEU A 129 0.97 -4.03 -14.53
CA LEU A 129 1.37 -5.34 -15.05
C LEU A 129 0.99 -5.53 -16.53
N ASN A 130 -0.13 -4.95 -16.98
CA ASN A 130 -0.53 -5.02 -18.36
C ASN A 130 0.41 -4.20 -19.27
N LYS A 131 0.98 -3.10 -18.78
CA LYS A 131 1.99 -2.30 -19.50
C LYS A 131 3.41 -2.84 -19.32
N HIS A 132 3.70 -3.40 -18.16
CA HIS A 132 5.03 -3.86 -17.75
C HIS A 132 4.92 -5.26 -17.09
N PRO A 133 4.83 -6.36 -17.86
CA PRO A 133 4.60 -7.70 -17.30
C PRO A 133 5.66 -8.20 -16.30
N ASN A 134 6.85 -7.62 -16.35
CA ASN A 134 7.96 -7.93 -15.43
C ASN A 134 8.09 -6.92 -14.28
N ALA A 135 7.11 -6.04 -14.10
CA ALA A 135 7.13 -5.07 -13.01
C ALA A 135 7.19 -5.77 -11.64
N LYS A 136 7.80 -5.08 -10.69
CA LYS A 136 7.80 -5.47 -9.29
C LYS A 136 6.88 -4.54 -8.50
N VAL A 137 6.25 -5.09 -7.48
CA VAL A 137 5.38 -4.36 -6.57
C VAL A 137 6.07 -4.25 -5.22
N VAL A 138 6.24 -3.01 -4.74
CA VAL A 138 6.67 -2.69 -3.39
C VAL A 138 5.42 -2.22 -2.65
N TYR A 139 4.95 -3.03 -1.69
CA TYR A 139 3.67 -2.88 -1.04
C TYR A 139 3.88 -2.50 0.42
N PHE A 140 3.68 -1.21 0.73
CA PHE A 140 3.74 -0.68 2.09
C PHE A 140 2.39 -0.87 2.74
N ASP A 141 2.33 -1.66 3.80
CA ASP A 141 1.08 -1.99 4.48
C ASP A 141 1.35 -2.66 5.83
N ALA A 142 0.50 -2.43 6.82
CA ALA A 142 0.48 -3.23 8.04
C ALA A 142 -0.05 -4.64 7.79
N HIS A 143 -0.92 -4.79 6.79
CA HIS A 143 -1.65 -6.00 6.44
C HIS A 143 -1.03 -6.70 5.23
N ALA A 144 -1.52 -7.88 4.86
CA ALA A 144 -1.04 -8.58 3.67
C ALA A 144 -1.96 -8.37 2.45
N ASP A 145 -3.21 -8.02 2.67
CA ASP A 145 -4.19 -7.72 1.63
C ASP A 145 -4.31 -8.80 0.53
N ILE A 146 -4.09 -10.05 0.92
CA ILE A 146 -4.05 -11.21 0.02
C ILE A 146 -5.14 -12.24 0.33
N ASN A 147 -6.10 -11.87 1.19
CA ASN A 147 -7.26 -12.69 1.45
C ASN A 147 -8.09 -12.89 0.18
N THR A 148 -8.67 -14.08 0.05
CA THR A 148 -9.69 -14.35 -0.96
C THR A 148 -11.06 -13.95 -0.43
N TYR A 149 -12.05 -13.83 -1.32
CA TYR A 149 -13.43 -13.62 -0.87
C TYR A 149 -13.89 -14.71 0.08
N ASN A 150 -13.45 -15.96 -0.11
CA ASN A 150 -13.82 -17.08 0.75
C ASN A 150 -13.10 -17.10 2.10
N SER A 151 -11.81 -16.74 2.15
CA SER A 151 -11.04 -16.74 3.40
C SER A 151 -11.30 -15.53 4.29
N SER A 152 -11.68 -14.39 3.71
CA SER A 152 -11.95 -13.17 4.46
C SER A 152 -13.23 -13.30 5.29
N ASN A 153 -13.14 -12.93 6.57
CA ASN A 153 -14.33 -12.85 7.46
C ASN A 153 -15.20 -11.63 7.14
N SER A 154 -14.61 -10.49 6.84
CA SER A 154 -15.32 -9.24 6.58
C SER A 154 -15.91 -9.15 5.16
N LYS A 155 -15.35 -9.90 4.20
CA LYS A 155 -15.66 -9.80 2.77
C LYS A 155 -15.33 -8.43 2.17
N HIS A 156 -14.49 -7.65 2.82
CA HIS A 156 -14.09 -6.33 2.36
C HIS A 156 -12.98 -6.43 1.31
N TYR A 157 -13.20 -5.82 0.15
CA TYR A 157 -12.28 -5.88 -0.99
C TYR A 157 -10.95 -5.14 -0.76
N HIS A 158 -10.88 -4.20 0.20
CA HIS A 158 -9.63 -3.51 0.51
C HIS A 158 -8.57 -4.46 1.09
N GLY A 159 -8.95 -5.55 1.78
CA GLY A 159 -8.04 -6.60 2.26
C GLY A 159 -7.78 -7.73 1.25
N MET A 160 -8.07 -7.53 -0.05
CA MET A 160 -8.00 -8.59 -1.06
C MET A 160 -7.24 -8.24 -2.35
N PRO A 161 -6.78 -7.00 -2.60
CA PRO A 161 -6.30 -6.61 -3.92
C PRO A 161 -5.21 -7.54 -4.46
N LEU A 162 -4.31 -7.99 -3.60
CA LEU A 162 -3.21 -8.86 -4.00
C LEU A 162 -3.67 -10.27 -4.37
N SER A 163 -4.77 -10.78 -3.82
CA SER A 163 -5.29 -12.10 -4.22
C SER A 163 -5.77 -12.09 -5.67
N PHE A 164 -6.40 -11.00 -6.12
CA PHE A 164 -6.87 -10.88 -7.50
C PHE A 164 -5.72 -10.68 -8.48
N VAL A 165 -4.80 -9.76 -8.18
CA VAL A 165 -3.70 -9.46 -9.12
C VAL A 165 -2.66 -10.59 -9.20
N THR A 166 -2.50 -11.42 -8.16
CA THR A 166 -1.66 -12.62 -8.20
C THR A 166 -2.37 -13.82 -8.83
N GLY A 167 -3.71 -13.80 -8.84
CA GLY A 167 -4.56 -14.87 -9.37
C GLY A 167 -4.86 -16.00 -8.39
N ILE A 168 -4.63 -15.78 -7.07
CA ILE A 168 -5.13 -16.67 -6.00
C ILE A 168 -6.65 -16.67 -6.06
N ASP A 169 -7.26 -15.50 -6.13
CA ASP A 169 -8.70 -15.34 -6.35
C ASP A 169 -9.02 -14.81 -7.75
N LYS A 170 -10.27 -14.97 -8.17
CA LYS A 170 -10.75 -14.54 -9.48
C LYS A 170 -12.15 -13.99 -9.36
N ASP A 171 -12.38 -12.83 -9.95
CA ASP A 171 -13.70 -12.25 -10.12
C ASP A 171 -13.91 -11.83 -11.58
N LYS A 172 -15.07 -12.16 -12.16
CA LYS A 172 -15.43 -11.81 -13.55
C LYS A 172 -15.41 -10.31 -13.82
N HIS A 173 -15.64 -9.49 -12.78
CA HIS A 173 -15.63 -8.03 -12.90
C HIS A 173 -14.21 -7.46 -13.09
N PHE A 174 -13.16 -8.24 -12.77
CA PHE A 174 -11.75 -7.87 -12.94
C PHE A 174 -11.12 -8.50 -14.17
N SER A 175 -11.89 -8.73 -15.23
CA SER A 175 -11.42 -9.29 -16.50
C SER A 175 -10.34 -8.46 -17.21
N PHE A 176 -10.09 -7.23 -16.75
CA PHE A 176 -9.00 -6.39 -17.18
C PHE A 176 -7.62 -6.82 -16.65
N ILE A 177 -7.55 -7.70 -15.63
CA ILE A 177 -6.30 -8.27 -15.13
C ILE A 177 -5.82 -9.33 -16.12
N LYS A 178 -5.00 -8.93 -17.10
CA LYS A 178 -4.50 -9.83 -18.16
C LYS A 178 -3.19 -10.51 -17.73
N ASN A 179 -2.31 -9.77 -17.06
CA ASN A 179 -1.05 -10.26 -16.55
C ASN A 179 -1.11 -10.39 -15.04
N LYS A 180 -0.65 -11.51 -14.51
CA LYS A 180 -0.62 -11.78 -13.06
C LYS A 180 0.69 -11.33 -12.46
N LEU A 181 0.66 -10.87 -11.19
CA LEU A 181 1.83 -10.57 -10.40
C LEU A 181 2.51 -11.87 -9.95
N PRO A 182 3.73 -12.18 -10.42
CA PRO A 182 4.47 -13.30 -9.86
C PRO A 182 4.83 -13.03 -8.39
N PHE A 183 4.64 -13.99 -7.51
CA PHE A 183 4.92 -13.82 -6.07
C PHE A 183 6.35 -13.37 -5.77
N LYS A 184 7.33 -13.81 -6.55
CA LYS A 184 8.73 -13.36 -6.45
C LYS A 184 8.94 -11.87 -6.76
N ASN A 185 7.96 -11.24 -7.41
CA ASN A 185 7.96 -9.83 -7.77
C ASN A 185 7.18 -8.95 -6.77
N LEU A 186 6.73 -9.51 -5.65
CA LEU A 186 6.07 -8.80 -4.55
C LEU A 186 7.00 -8.70 -3.34
N LEU A 187 7.11 -7.50 -2.76
CA LEU A 187 7.81 -7.23 -1.52
C LEU A 187 6.89 -6.42 -0.60
N TYR A 188 6.58 -6.97 0.57
CA TYR A 188 5.91 -6.22 1.63
C TYR A 188 6.88 -5.41 2.47
N ILE A 189 6.47 -4.20 2.85
CA ILE A 189 7.21 -3.30 3.74
C ILE A 189 6.30 -2.86 4.87
N GLY A 190 6.68 -3.17 6.11
CA GLY A 190 5.94 -2.77 7.30
C GLY A 190 4.84 -3.73 7.73
N SER A 191 4.67 -4.84 7.04
CA SER A 191 3.62 -5.82 7.34
C SER A 191 3.86 -6.51 8.68
N ARG A 192 2.79 -6.57 9.50
CA ARG A 192 2.86 -7.05 10.89
C ARG A 192 1.54 -7.62 11.44
N CYS A 193 0.47 -7.57 10.65
CA CYS A 193 -0.87 -8.00 11.04
C CYS A 193 -1.49 -8.81 9.90
N TRP A 194 -1.50 -10.14 10.02
CA TRP A 194 -1.98 -11.05 8.99
C TRP A 194 -2.98 -12.05 9.54
N ASP A 195 -3.98 -12.39 8.76
CA ASP A 195 -4.88 -13.51 9.02
C ASP A 195 -4.18 -14.84 8.82
N THR A 196 -4.72 -15.92 9.40
CA THR A 196 -4.13 -17.27 9.26
C THR A 196 -3.94 -17.68 7.80
N PHE A 197 -4.95 -17.41 6.94
CA PHE A 197 -4.86 -17.69 5.51
C PHE A 197 -3.72 -16.90 4.84
N GLU A 198 -3.55 -15.63 5.19
CA GLU A 198 -2.52 -14.76 4.64
C GLU A 198 -1.12 -15.23 5.04
N ILE A 199 -0.94 -15.64 6.31
CA ILE A 199 0.30 -16.25 6.81
C ILE A 199 0.68 -17.46 5.94
N ASP A 200 -0.28 -18.39 5.75
CA ASP A 200 -0.06 -19.61 4.99
C ASP A 200 0.33 -19.29 3.54
N GLU A 201 -0.38 -18.39 2.88
CA GLU A 201 -0.08 -18.03 1.49
C GLU A 201 1.25 -17.29 1.34
N VAL A 202 1.58 -16.35 2.23
CA VAL A 202 2.86 -15.62 2.18
C VAL A 202 4.04 -16.59 2.32
N TYR A 203 3.99 -17.52 3.28
CA TYR A 203 5.06 -18.49 3.47
C TYR A 203 5.09 -19.57 2.37
N LYS A 204 3.93 -20.11 1.97
CA LYS A 204 3.82 -21.13 0.92
C LYS A 204 4.34 -20.61 -0.43
N LYS A 205 4.04 -19.37 -0.75
CA LYS A 205 4.45 -18.72 -2.01
C LYS A 205 5.83 -18.06 -1.91
N ASN A 206 6.46 -18.11 -0.74
CA ASN A 206 7.77 -17.51 -0.51
C ASN A 206 7.81 -16.02 -0.87
N ILE A 207 6.75 -15.27 -0.50
CA ILE A 207 6.67 -13.82 -0.74
C ILE A 207 7.63 -13.13 0.22
N LYS A 208 8.36 -12.15 -0.28
CA LYS A 208 9.34 -11.39 0.51
C LYS A 208 8.64 -10.34 1.37
N PHE A 209 9.13 -10.15 2.58
CA PHE A 209 8.65 -9.07 3.45
C PHE A 209 9.76 -8.54 4.36
N LEU A 210 9.60 -7.30 4.77
CA LEU A 210 10.37 -6.63 5.81
C LEU A 210 9.40 -6.10 6.86
N THR A 211 9.57 -6.58 8.09
CA THR A 211 8.77 -6.10 9.23
C THR A 211 9.23 -4.70 9.65
N PRO A 212 8.41 -3.94 10.41
CA PRO A 212 8.87 -2.70 11.01
C PRO A 212 10.11 -2.88 11.88
N ASP A 213 10.22 -4.00 12.60
CA ASP A 213 11.40 -4.31 13.42
C ASP A 213 12.67 -4.44 12.57
N ASP A 214 12.58 -5.12 11.40
CA ASP A 214 13.71 -5.22 10.49
C ASP A 214 14.17 -3.84 10.02
N ILE A 215 13.21 -2.97 9.68
CA ILE A 215 13.49 -1.63 9.14
C ILE A 215 13.96 -0.66 10.23
N ASN A 216 13.31 -0.69 11.40
CA ASN A 216 13.57 0.28 12.45
C ASN A 216 14.87 -0.02 13.22
N ASN A 217 15.30 -1.29 13.28
CA ASN A 217 16.51 -1.72 13.98
C ASN A 217 17.74 -1.83 13.06
N ASP A 218 17.54 -2.17 11.77
CA ASP A 218 18.59 -2.24 10.75
C ASP A 218 18.12 -1.58 9.45
N PHE A 219 18.12 -0.26 9.46
CA PHE A 219 17.66 0.54 8.32
C PHE A 219 18.52 0.29 7.07
N GLU A 220 19.85 0.35 7.20
CA GLU A 220 20.76 0.24 6.04
C GLU A 220 20.72 -1.18 5.42
N GLY A 221 20.66 -2.21 6.25
CA GLY A 221 20.51 -3.59 5.78
C GLY A 221 19.14 -3.80 5.11
N SER A 222 18.08 -3.21 5.65
CA SER A 222 16.74 -3.26 5.05
C SER A 222 16.68 -2.49 3.73
N LEU A 223 17.25 -1.28 3.68
CA LEU A 223 17.32 -0.49 2.45
C LEU A 223 18.08 -1.25 1.35
N THR A 224 19.24 -1.87 1.69
CA THR A 224 19.98 -2.70 0.75
C THR A 224 19.12 -3.82 0.17
N LYS A 225 18.35 -4.52 1.02
CA LYS A 225 17.43 -5.60 0.57
C LYS A 225 16.34 -5.08 -0.35
N ILE A 226 15.77 -3.89 -0.06
CA ILE A 226 14.77 -3.24 -0.90
C ILE A 226 15.39 -2.90 -2.27
N MET A 227 16.55 -2.27 -2.29
CA MET A 227 17.21 -1.86 -3.53
C MET A 227 17.67 -3.05 -4.38
N ASP A 228 18.13 -4.13 -3.75
CA ASP A 228 18.45 -5.40 -4.44
C ASP A 228 17.19 -6.05 -5.03
N PHE A 229 16.09 -6.04 -4.29
CA PHE A 229 14.81 -6.51 -4.81
C PHE A 229 14.37 -5.72 -6.03
N VAL A 230 14.40 -4.42 -5.94
CA VAL A 230 13.96 -3.49 -7.00
C VAL A 230 14.84 -3.63 -8.25
N GLY A 231 16.15 -3.51 -8.11
CA GLY A 231 17.09 -3.53 -9.23
C GLY A 231 16.77 -2.49 -10.30
N SER A 232 16.78 -2.91 -11.56
CA SER A 232 16.44 -2.07 -12.73
C SER A 232 15.01 -2.27 -13.25
N SER A 233 14.19 -3.05 -12.55
CA SER A 233 12.83 -3.38 -13.01
C SER A 233 11.91 -2.16 -12.97
N PRO A 234 10.87 -2.10 -13.81
CA PRO A 234 9.73 -1.21 -13.58
C PRO A 234 9.09 -1.51 -12.22
N ILE A 235 8.72 -0.46 -11.46
CA ILE A 235 8.21 -0.60 -10.10
C ILE A 235 6.85 0.05 -9.98
N HIS A 236 5.94 -0.66 -9.34
CA HIS A 236 4.75 -0.13 -8.74
C HIS A 236 4.96 0.00 -7.23
N VAL A 237 4.75 1.20 -6.67
CA VAL A 237 4.75 1.42 -5.23
C VAL A 237 3.31 1.60 -4.79
N SER A 238 2.78 0.65 -4.00
CA SER A 238 1.47 0.80 -3.37
C SER A 238 1.69 1.14 -1.89
N PHE A 239 1.17 2.27 -1.45
CA PHE A 239 1.45 2.81 -0.13
C PHE A 239 0.17 2.99 0.66
N ASP A 240 -0.10 2.04 1.57
CA ASP A 240 -1.05 2.22 2.64
C ASP A 240 -0.41 3.04 3.77
N VAL A 241 -1.11 4.09 4.22
CA VAL A 241 -0.59 4.94 5.30
C VAL A 241 -0.51 4.23 6.64
N ASP A 242 -1.24 3.11 6.82
CA ASP A 242 -1.21 2.32 8.05
C ASP A 242 0.06 1.45 8.19
N SER A 243 0.88 1.35 7.12
CA SER A 243 2.25 0.83 7.24
C SER A 243 3.09 1.60 8.25
N ILE A 244 2.79 2.89 8.42
CA ILE A 244 3.42 3.79 9.36
C ILE A 244 2.88 3.56 10.78
N ASP A 245 3.72 3.80 11.79
CA ASP A 245 3.25 3.70 13.17
C ASP A 245 2.14 4.73 13.46
N PRO A 246 1.04 4.32 14.15
CA PRO A 246 -0.04 5.23 14.56
C PRO A 246 0.42 6.41 15.43
N GLU A 247 1.64 6.36 15.99
CA GLU A 247 2.25 7.53 16.61
C GLU A 247 2.37 8.67 15.60
N TYR A 248 2.61 8.39 14.32
CA TYR A 248 2.76 9.41 13.26
C TYR A 248 1.50 9.62 12.46
N ILE A 249 0.81 8.54 12.05
CA ILE A 249 -0.43 8.59 11.24
C ILE A 249 -1.53 7.79 11.95
N PRO A 250 -2.20 8.40 12.96
CA PRO A 250 -3.26 7.71 13.71
C PRO A 250 -4.60 7.59 12.97
N SER A 251 -4.85 8.43 11.93
CA SER A 251 -6.14 8.51 11.24
C SER A 251 -6.16 7.63 10.01
N THR A 252 -6.33 6.33 10.23
CA THR A 252 -6.53 5.29 9.22
C THR A 252 -7.56 4.26 9.73
N GLY A 253 -8.10 3.45 8.81
CA GLY A 253 -9.18 2.51 9.12
C GLY A 253 -8.79 1.40 10.09
N THR A 254 -7.58 0.87 9.96
CA THR A 254 -7.07 -0.31 10.68
C THR A 254 -5.67 -0.07 11.24
N PRO A 255 -5.49 0.91 12.15
CA PRO A 255 -4.17 1.24 12.68
C PRO A 255 -3.60 0.08 13.51
N VAL A 256 -2.36 -0.30 13.24
CA VAL A 256 -1.62 -1.33 13.98
C VAL A 256 -0.39 -0.71 14.63
N LYS A 257 -0.17 -0.92 15.92
CA LYS A 257 0.99 -0.40 16.66
C LYS A 257 2.31 -1.02 16.16
N ASN A 258 3.41 -0.37 16.52
CA ASN A 258 4.77 -0.79 16.18
C ASN A 258 5.01 -0.81 14.66
N GLY A 259 4.56 0.23 13.98
CA GLY A 259 4.74 0.42 12.55
C GLY A 259 6.14 0.92 12.16
N VAL A 260 6.28 1.21 10.87
CA VAL A 260 7.51 1.83 10.35
C VAL A 260 7.60 3.28 10.85
N LYS A 261 8.77 3.70 11.32
CA LYS A 261 9.00 5.09 11.67
C LYS A 261 8.88 5.98 10.43
N LEU A 262 8.17 7.09 10.56
CA LEU A 262 7.95 8.02 9.45
C LEU A 262 9.26 8.43 8.75
N SER A 263 10.33 8.70 9.53
CA SER A 263 11.63 9.06 9.01
C SER A 263 12.27 7.97 8.13
N ASN A 264 12.06 6.70 8.48
CA ASN A 264 12.57 5.57 7.71
C ASN A 264 11.77 5.38 6.41
N ALA A 265 10.44 5.51 6.47
CA ALA A 265 9.61 5.46 5.27
C ALA A 265 9.98 6.57 4.26
N ILE A 266 10.17 7.81 4.74
CA ILE A 266 10.62 8.94 3.92
C ILE A 266 11.96 8.61 3.24
N LYS A 267 12.94 8.06 3.96
CA LYS A 267 14.24 7.69 3.39
C LYS A 267 14.13 6.55 2.37
N ILE A 268 13.26 5.55 2.61
CA ILE A 268 13.02 4.48 1.63
C ILE A 268 12.44 5.08 0.34
N LEU A 269 11.43 5.94 0.45
CA LEU A 269 10.80 6.59 -0.72
C LEU A 269 11.81 7.47 -1.49
N ASP A 270 12.68 8.22 -0.79
CA ASP A 270 13.75 9.00 -1.42
C ASP A 270 14.68 8.12 -2.26
N ASN A 271 15.04 6.92 -1.76
CA ASN A 271 15.86 5.99 -2.50
C ASN A 271 15.12 5.35 -3.67
N LEU A 272 13.84 4.98 -3.48
CA LEU A 272 13.01 4.44 -4.56
C LEU A 272 12.80 5.44 -5.70
N ASN A 273 12.73 6.75 -5.42
CA ASN A 273 12.61 7.78 -6.45
C ASN A 273 13.79 7.79 -7.44
N ASN A 274 14.93 7.23 -7.07
CA ASN A 274 16.08 7.06 -7.95
C ASN A 274 15.99 5.79 -8.83
N THR A 275 14.87 5.08 -8.80
CA THR A 275 14.63 3.83 -9.54
C THR A 275 13.60 4.03 -10.65
N ASN A 276 13.24 2.96 -11.33
CA ASN A 276 12.27 3.01 -12.43
C ASN A 276 10.82 2.87 -11.92
N ILE A 277 10.35 3.83 -11.10
CA ILE A 277 8.94 3.86 -10.69
C ILE A 277 8.07 4.25 -11.88
N VAL A 278 7.07 3.41 -12.20
CA VAL A 278 6.10 3.65 -13.28
C VAL A 278 4.72 4.03 -12.76
N ASN A 279 4.35 3.56 -11.55
CA ASN A 279 3.07 3.86 -10.93
C ASN A 279 3.20 3.89 -9.41
N MET A 280 2.40 4.72 -8.73
CA MET A 280 2.38 4.86 -7.29
C MET A 280 0.95 5.07 -6.81
N ASP A 281 0.61 4.43 -5.69
CA ASP A 281 -0.67 4.61 -4.99
C ASP A 281 -0.41 5.12 -3.58
N ILE A 282 -1.32 5.97 -3.07
CA ILE A 282 -1.40 6.32 -1.66
C ILE A 282 -2.85 6.16 -1.18
N THR A 283 -3.07 5.41 -0.09
CA THR A 283 -4.38 4.91 0.32
C THR A 283 -4.59 4.97 1.83
N GLU A 284 -5.84 4.75 2.25
CA GLU A 284 -6.33 4.52 3.62
C GLU A 284 -6.18 5.70 4.59
N LEU A 285 -5.79 6.91 4.14
CA LEU A 285 -5.90 8.09 4.98
C LEU A 285 -7.38 8.38 5.27
N ASN A 286 -7.76 8.42 6.56
CA ASN A 286 -9.13 8.64 6.98
C ASN A 286 -9.21 9.65 8.14
N THR A 287 -9.31 10.91 7.80
CA THR A 287 -9.29 12.02 8.76
C THR A 287 -10.57 12.17 9.59
N ASP A 288 -11.62 11.41 9.26
CA ASP A 288 -12.84 11.33 10.07
C ASP A 288 -12.66 10.46 11.31
N LEU A 289 -11.56 9.70 11.38
CA LEU A 289 -11.27 8.81 12.49
C LEU A 289 -10.34 9.45 13.52
N GLY A 290 -10.72 9.35 14.78
CA GLY A 290 -9.97 9.93 15.89
C GLY A 290 -10.39 11.37 16.21
N SER A 291 -9.49 12.13 16.84
CA SER A 291 -9.70 13.55 17.11
C SER A 291 -9.27 14.41 15.92
N GLU A 292 -9.76 15.66 15.86
CA GLU A 292 -9.33 16.66 14.86
C GLU A 292 -7.80 16.79 14.84
N LYS A 293 -7.15 16.85 16.02
CA LYS A 293 -5.69 16.88 16.15
C LYS A 293 -5.02 15.64 15.52
N ASN A 294 -5.64 14.47 15.60
CA ASN A 294 -5.15 13.26 14.95
C ASN A 294 -5.28 13.37 13.43
N GLY A 295 -6.39 13.89 12.93
CA GLY A 295 -6.60 14.15 11.51
C GLY A 295 -5.56 15.10 10.94
N GLU A 296 -5.35 16.25 11.58
CA GLU A 296 -4.33 17.24 11.19
C GLU A 296 -2.91 16.65 11.18
N LYS A 297 -2.55 15.89 12.23
CA LYS A 297 -1.26 15.19 12.32
C LYS A 297 -1.09 14.20 11.18
N SER A 298 -2.13 13.42 10.89
CA SER A 298 -2.11 12.42 9.82
C SER A 298 -1.96 13.06 8.45
N ILE A 299 -2.71 14.14 8.15
CA ILE A 299 -2.57 14.90 6.91
C ILE A 299 -1.15 15.42 6.75
N LYS A 300 -0.61 16.11 7.79
CA LYS A 300 0.74 16.70 7.75
C LYS A 300 1.81 15.65 7.49
N ASN A 301 1.74 14.49 8.16
CA ASN A 301 2.71 13.44 8.00
C ASN A 301 2.56 12.69 6.67
N THR A 302 1.32 12.52 6.18
CA THR A 302 1.05 11.98 4.84
C THR A 302 1.53 12.95 3.76
N GLU A 303 1.41 14.26 3.95
CA GLU A 303 1.98 15.27 3.06
C GLU A 303 3.49 15.10 2.90
N LEU A 304 4.24 14.90 4.00
CA LEU A 304 5.70 14.67 3.93
C LEU A 304 6.06 13.45 3.07
N LEU A 305 5.30 12.35 3.20
CA LEU A 305 5.44 11.17 2.35
C LEU A 305 5.07 11.50 0.90
N PHE A 306 3.94 12.19 0.70
CA PHE A 306 3.42 12.52 -0.62
C PHE A 306 4.37 13.44 -1.41
N HIS A 307 5.04 14.37 -0.76
CA HIS A 307 6.07 15.19 -1.41
C HIS A 307 7.22 14.36 -1.99
N LYS A 308 7.52 13.18 -1.39
CA LYS A 308 8.50 12.26 -1.96
C LYS A 308 8.02 11.59 -3.24
N PHE A 309 6.71 11.43 -3.41
CA PHE A 309 6.12 10.97 -4.66
C PHE A 309 6.16 12.03 -5.76
N LEU A 310 6.08 13.31 -5.39
CA LEU A 310 6.05 14.44 -6.32
C LEU A 310 7.44 14.95 -6.73
N SER A 311 8.48 14.64 -5.97
CA SER A 311 9.87 15.03 -6.24
C SER A 311 10.54 14.11 -7.26
#